data_ec5d00cd24fc379192b2dfa57750238d
#
_entry.id   ec5d00cd24fc379192b2dfa57750238d
#
_cell.length_a   1.000
_cell.length_b   1.000
_cell.length_c   1.000
_cell.angle_alpha   90.00
_cell.angle_beta   90.00
_cell.angle_gamma   90.00
#
_symmetry.space_group_name_H-M   'P 1'
#
loop_
_entity.id
_entity.type
_entity.pdbx_description
1 polymer ?
#
loop_
_entity_poly.entity_id
_entity_poly.type
_entity_poly.pdbx_seq_one_letter_code
_entity_poly.pdbx_strand_id
1 'polypeptide(L)'
;DYFFDTNQQDLLDYLKKFDSKNEKLSNYHKAPALYGLKPIGEVKYNPHGEWNHLILKVDNKNNEGSIKFNGQYVYSFPLYGEEWDKLISRSKFNSDSYFSGLSPKHIFSLYAPYFGKFQSGKIGLQDHGWNVRFRNIKIKEL
;
A
#
# COMPACT_ATOMS: atom_id res chain seq x y z
N ASP A 1 8.71 -9.68 -7.83
CA ASP A 1 7.76 -10.78 -7.59
C ASP A 1 7.64 -10.96 -6.07
N TYR A 2 6.46 -11.14 -5.57
CA TYR A 2 6.22 -11.48 -4.17
C TYR A 2 5.22 -12.65 -4.08
N PHE A 3 5.35 -13.40 -3.00
CA PHE A 3 4.59 -14.60 -2.73
C PHE A 3 3.89 -14.42 -1.38
N PHE A 4 2.60 -14.70 -1.33
CA PHE A 4 1.86 -14.81 -0.09
C PHE A 4 1.68 -16.29 0.24
N ASP A 5 2.32 -16.74 1.30
CA ASP A 5 1.99 -18.03 1.91
C ASP A 5 0.90 -17.77 2.95
N THR A 6 -0.21 -18.38 2.75
CA THR A 6 -1.38 -18.08 3.56
C THR A 6 -1.83 -19.25 4.41
N ASN A 7 -1.65 -19.09 5.67
CA ASN A 7 -2.78 -19.37 6.59
C ASN A 7 -3.71 -18.13 6.59
N GLN A 8 -4.11 -17.70 5.39
CA GLN A 8 -4.90 -16.48 5.19
C GLN A 8 -6.35 -16.62 5.67
N GLN A 9 -6.80 -17.80 6.00
CA GLN A 9 -8.17 -17.97 6.47
C GLN A 9 -8.39 -17.17 7.77
N ASP A 10 -7.40 -17.20 8.68
CA ASP A 10 -7.47 -16.44 9.95
C ASP A 10 -7.40 -14.94 9.71
N LEU A 11 -6.58 -14.48 8.75
CA LEU A 11 -6.53 -13.06 8.36
C LEU A 11 -7.79 -12.64 7.63
N LEU A 12 -8.28 -13.47 6.71
CA LEU A 12 -9.54 -13.21 6.02
C LEU A 12 -10.71 -13.18 6.99
N ASP A 13 -10.74 -14.04 8.00
CA ASP A 13 -11.78 -14.07 9.01
C ASP A 13 -11.64 -12.91 10.01
N TYR A 14 -10.41 -12.51 10.33
CA TYR A 14 -10.14 -11.26 11.07
C TYR A 14 -10.58 -10.04 10.25
N LEU A 15 -10.20 -9.96 8.98
CA LEU A 15 -10.60 -8.88 8.08
C LEU A 15 -12.10 -8.89 7.82
N LYS A 16 -12.75 -10.05 7.69
CA LYS A 16 -14.22 -10.17 7.58
C LYS A 16 -14.95 -9.66 8.81
N LYS A 17 -14.42 -9.87 10.01
CA LYS A 17 -14.97 -9.28 11.23
C LYS A 17 -14.95 -7.76 11.23
N PHE A 18 -13.94 -7.15 10.58
CA PHE A 18 -13.87 -5.69 10.39
C PHE A 18 -14.58 -5.24 9.12
N ASP A 19 -14.68 -6.08 8.10
CA ASP A 19 -15.13 -5.76 6.74
C ASP A 19 -16.65 -5.93 6.55
N SER A 20 -17.34 -6.60 7.47
CA SER A 20 -18.81 -6.70 7.39
C SER A 20 -19.55 -5.34 7.44
N LYS A 21 -18.81 -4.27 7.72
CA LYS A 21 -19.28 -2.88 7.64
C LYS A 21 -18.56 -2.00 6.61
N ASN A 22 -17.46 -2.44 5.99
CA ASN A 22 -16.64 -1.59 5.13
C ASN A 22 -15.79 -2.35 4.10
N GLU A 23 -16.42 -2.99 3.10
CA GLU A 23 -15.72 -3.54 1.92
C GLU A 23 -14.77 -2.53 1.26
N LYS A 24 -15.07 -1.24 1.35
CA LYS A 24 -14.23 -0.16 0.82
C LYS A 24 -12.87 -0.05 1.52
N LEU A 25 -12.75 -0.37 2.81
CA LEU A 25 -11.49 -0.25 3.53
C LEU A 25 -10.49 -1.35 3.16
N SER A 26 -10.95 -2.56 2.83
CA SER A 26 -10.06 -3.67 2.46
C SER A 26 -9.24 -3.33 1.21
N ASN A 27 -9.81 -2.58 0.27
CA ASN A 27 -9.12 -2.20 -0.96
C ASN A 27 -7.97 -1.20 -0.76
N TYR A 28 -7.89 -0.53 0.39
CA TYR A 28 -6.76 0.32 0.78
C TYR A 28 -5.58 -0.46 1.36
N HIS A 29 -5.80 -1.73 1.75
CA HIS A 29 -4.80 -2.54 2.45
C HIS A 29 -4.35 -3.78 1.65
N LYS A 30 -5.05 -4.13 0.58
CA LYS A 30 -4.65 -5.21 -0.31
C LYS A 30 -3.51 -4.77 -1.23
N ALA A 31 -2.54 -5.61 -1.46
CA ALA A 31 -1.56 -5.38 -2.51
C ALA A 31 -2.25 -5.41 -3.89
N PRO A 32 -1.91 -4.53 -4.83
CA PRO A 32 -0.88 -3.50 -4.79
C PRO A 32 -1.41 -2.09 -4.45
N ALA A 33 -2.28 -1.93 -3.46
CA ALA A 33 -2.74 -0.61 -3.05
C ALA A 33 -1.56 0.30 -2.65
N LEU A 34 -1.71 1.61 -2.84
CA LEU A 34 -0.88 2.57 -2.13
C LEU A 34 -1.40 2.62 -0.69
N TYR A 35 -0.79 1.81 0.15
CA TYR A 35 -1.30 1.40 1.45
C TYR A 35 -1.83 2.56 2.29
N GLY A 36 -3.11 2.52 2.61
CA GLY A 36 -3.80 3.53 3.39
C GLY A 36 -4.03 4.88 2.68
N LEU A 37 -3.58 5.05 1.43
CA LEU A 37 -3.67 6.30 0.66
C LEU A 37 -4.58 6.18 -0.56
N LYS A 38 -4.38 5.16 -1.37
CA LYS A 38 -5.17 4.94 -2.58
C LYS A 38 -5.59 3.48 -2.71
N PRO A 39 -6.91 3.22 -2.80
CA PRO A 39 -7.41 1.86 -2.92
C PRO A 39 -7.12 1.30 -4.31
N ILE A 40 -7.18 0.00 -4.42
CA ILE A 40 -7.19 -0.70 -5.69
C ILE A 40 -8.62 -0.90 -6.18
N GLY A 41 -8.78 -0.93 -7.51
CA GLY A 41 -9.96 -1.48 -8.19
C GLY A 41 -9.84 -3.00 -8.36
N GLU A 42 -10.47 -3.52 -9.39
CA GLU A 42 -10.32 -4.93 -9.75
C GLU A 42 -8.91 -5.24 -10.26
N VAL A 43 -8.26 -6.17 -9.60
CA VAL A 43 -6.92 -6.63 -9.93
C VAL A 43 -6.91 -8.16 -9.97
N LYS A 44 -6.32 -8.72 -11.02
CA LYS A 44 -6.18 -10.17 -11.13
C LYS A 44 -4.95 -10.63 -10.36
N TYR A 45 -5.18 -11.38 -9.29
CA TYR A 45 -4.14 -12.08 -8.54
C TYR A 45 -3.90 -13.46 -9.16
N ASN A 46 -2.66 -13.88 -9.14
CA ASN A 46 -2.36 -15.29 -9.36
C ASN A 46 -2.80 -16.10 -8.13
N PRO A 47 -3.18 -17.36 -8.31
CA PRO A 47 -3.59 -18.23 -7.22
C PRO A 47 -2.59 -18.29 -6.07
N HIS A 48 -3.08 -18.66 -4.89
CA HIS A 48 -2.23 -18.91 -3.74
C HIS A 48 -1.11 -19.93 -4.11
N GLY A 49 0.10 -19.65 -3.64
CA GLY A 49 1.27 -20.45 -3.98
C GLY A 49 1.96 -20.05 -5.29
N GLU A 50 1.41 -19.12 -6.03
CA GLU A 50 1.99 -18.60 -7.25
C GLU A 50 2.58 -17.20 -7.08
N TRP A 51 3.54 -16.87 -7.95
CA TRP A 51 4.20 -15.57 -7.93
C TRP A 51 3.35 -14.50 -8.57
N ASN A 52 3.25 -13.36 -7.90
CA ASN A 52 2.71 -12.14 -8.46
C ASN A 52 3.85 -11.18 -8.83
N HIS A 53 3.70 -10.46 -9.91
CA HIS A 53 4.69 -9.52 -10.43
C HIS A 53 4.23 -8.09 -10.19
N LEU A 54 5.05 -7.30 -9.51
CA LEU A 54 4.82 -5.88 -9.24
C LEU A 54 5.87 -5.03 -9.94
N ILE A 55 5.45 -3.97 -10.61
CA ILE A 55 6.31 -2.90 -11.08
C ILE A 55 5.83 -1.60 -10.45
N LEU A 56 6.72 -0.95 -9.71
CA LEU A 56 6.55 0.41 -9.24
C LEU A 56 7.44 1.33 -10.09
N LYS A 57 6.85 2.29 -10.79
CA LYS A 57 7.57 3.39 -11.43
C LYS A 57 7.46 4.63 -10.54
N VAL A 58 8.57 5.31 -10.34
CA VAL A 58 8.65 6.60 -9.65
C VAL A 58 9.34 7.58 -10.57
N ASP A 59 8.62 8.59 -11.02
CA ASP A 59 9.08 9.62 -11.96
C ASP A 59 8.97 10.99 -11.30
N ASN A 60 10.02 11.37 -10.60
CA ASN A 60 10.06 12.64 -9.87
C ASN A 60 9.95 13.86 -10.80
N LYS A 61 10.46 13.76 -12.04
CA LYS A 61 10.41 14.85 -12.99
C LYS A 61 8.99 15.18 -13.43
N ASN A 62 8.16 14.14 -13.60
CA ASN A 62 6.77 14.28 -14.02
C ASN A 62 5.78 14.23 -12.84
N ASN A 63 6.25 14.18 -11.61
CA ASN A 63 5.42 14.06 -10.41
C ASN A 63 4.46 12.87 -10.47
N GLU A 64 4.95 11.73 -10.91
CA GLU A 64 4.12 10.55 -11.12
C GLU A 64 4.74 9.28 -10.53
N GLY A 65 4.00 8.65 -9.64
CA GLY A 65 4.17 7.25 -9.30
C GLY A 65 3.15 6.40 -10.04
N SER A 66 3.50 5.19 -10.47
CA SER A 66 2.53 4.28 -11.07
C SER A 66 2.82 2.83 -10.75
N ILE A 67 1.76 2.04 -10.73
CA ILE A 67 1.78 0.62 -10.40
C ILE A 67 1.29 -0.20 -11.61
N LYS A 68 2.07 -1.24 -11.95
CA LYS A 68 1.62 -2.37 -12.75
C LYS A 68 1.67 -3.64 -11.93
N PHE A 69 0.66 -4.48 -12.07
CA PHE A 69 0.51 -5.73 -11.34
C PHE A 69 0.12 -6.86 -12.28
N ASN A 70 0.89 -7.93 -12.32
CA ASN A 70 0.72 -9.05 -13.25
C ASN A 70 0.53 -8.60 -14.71
N GLY A 71 1.33 -7.60 -15.14
CA GLY A 71 1.28 -7.04 -16.48
C GLY A 71 0.18 -5.98 -16.71
N GLN A 72 -0.79 -5.85 -15.81
CA GLN A 72 -1.87 -4.89 -15.90
C GLN A 72 -1.46 -3.55 -15.26
N TYR A 73 -1.74 -2.43 -15.93
CA TYR A 73 -1.68 -1.11 -15.30
C TYR A 73 -2.82 -0.99 -14.29
N VAL A 74 -2.50 -0.56 -13.07
CA VAL A 74 -3.48 -0.47 -11.99
C VAL A 74 -3.90 0.98 -11.75
N TYR A 75 -2.93 1.85 -11.45
CA TYR A 75 -3.17 3.29 -11.26
C TYR A 75 -1.86 4.08 -11.25
N SER A 76 -1.99 5.43 -11.32
CA SER A 76 -0.95 6.38 -10.97
C SER A 76 -1.34 7.23 -9.76
N PHE A 77 -0.35 7.90 -9.18
CA PHE A 77 -0.51 8.79 -8.03
C PHE A 77 0.56 9.89 -8.06
N PRO A 78 0.26 11.07 -7.52
CA PRO A 78 1.25 12.13 -7.38
C PRO A 78 2.29 11.75 -6.31
N LEU A 79 3.50 12.26 -6.44
CA LEU A 79 4.60 12.02 -5.49
C LEU A 79 4.77 13.19 -4.50
N TYR A 80 4.28 14.37 -4.85
CA TYR A 80 4.34 15.59 -4.06
C TYR A 80 3.28 16.59 -4.48
N GLY A 81 3.18 17.71 -3.75
CA GLY A 81 2.25 18.80 -4.05
C GLY A 81 0.86 18.60 -3.44
N GLU A 82 -0.06 19.50 -3.81
CA GLU A 82 -1.37 19.62 -3.18
C GLU A 82 -2.19 18.31 -3.24
N GLU A 83 -2.18 17.61 -4.37
CA GLU A 83 -2.91 16.34 -4.51
C GLU A 83 -2.32 15.21 -3.63
N TRP A 84 -0.99 15.18 -3.48
CA TRP A 84 -0.33 14.29 -2.55
C TRP A 84 -0.68 14.62 -1.10
N ASP A 85 -0.64 15.89 -0.74
CA ASP A 85 -1.01 16.34 0.61
C ASP A 85 -2.48 16.05 0.94
N LYS A 86 -3.39 16.12 -0.05
CA LYS A 86 -4.79 15.69 0.10
C LYS A 86 -4.90 14.18 0.38
N LEU A 87 -4.10 13.35 -0.28
CA LEU A 87 -4.08 11.91 0.01
C LEU A 87 -3.62 11.64 1.45
N ILE A 88 -2.53 12.29 1.87
CA ILE A 88 -2.00 12.18 3.23
C ILE A 88 -3.04 12.65 4.25
N SER A 89 -3.67 13.82 4.04
CA SER A 89 -4.61 14.42 4.98
C SER A 89 -5.83 13.53 5.27
N ARG A 90 -6.21 12.67 4.33
CA ARG A 90 -7.33 11.73 4.46
C ARG A 90 -6.92 10.36 4.97
N SER A 91 -5.64 10.14 5.20
CA SER A 91 -5.08 8.86 5.59
C SER A 91 -4.80 8.76 7.09
N LYS A 92 -4.50 7.56 7.54
CA LYS A 92 -4.02 7.32 8.92
C LYS A 92 -2.66 7.95 9.21
N PHE A 93 -1.94 8.40 8.20
CA PHE A 93 -0.63 9.03 8.33
C PHE A 93 -0.72 10.54 8.59
N ASN A 94 -1.91 11.12 8.50
CA ASN A 94 -2.12 12.51 8.89
C ASN A 94 -2.05 12.64 10.42
N SER A 95 -1.24 13.60 10.90
CA SER A 95 -1.13 13.92 12.33
C SER A 95 -2.48 14.31 12.97
N ASP A 96 -3.38 14.88 12.15
CA ASP A 96 -4.67 15.40 12.59
C ASP A 96 -5.83 14.43 12.32
N SER A 97 -5.58 13.31 11.63
CA SER A 97 -6.64 12.38 11.30
C SER A 97 -7.08 11.56 12.51
N TYR A 98 -8.35 11.68 12.82
CA TYR A 98 -9.08 10.76 13.66
C TYR A 98 -9.33 9.49 12.86
N PHE A 99 -8.55 8.46 13.09
CA PHE A 99 -9.00 7.12 12.76
C PHE A 99 -10.04 6.74 13.81
N SER A 100 -11.29 7.10 13.52
CA SER A 100 -12.42 6.90 14.41
C SER A 100 -12.48 5.45 14.87
N GLY A 101 -12.17 5.22 16.11
CA GLY A 101 -12.52 4.02 16.88
C GLY A 101 -11.48 2.91 16.96
N LEU A 102 -10.32 2.97 16.28
CA LEU A 102 -9.40 1.84 16.27
C LEU A 102 -7.98 2.14 16.75
N SER A 103 -7.61 3.39 16.93
CA SER A 103 -6.29 3.74 17.47
C SER A 103 -6.28 5.15 18.06
N PRO A 104 -5.55 5.38 19.16
CA PRO A 104 -5.36 6.73 19.67
C PRO A 104 -4.72 7.61 18.60
N LYS A 105 -5.16 8.85 18.54
CA LYS A 105 -4.82 9.93 17.61
C LYS A 105 -3.33 10.12 17.27
N HIS A 106 -2.44 9.46 17.98
CA HIS A 106 -1.03 9.78 18.03
C HIS A 106 -0.07 8.68 17.56
N ILE A 107 -0.55 7.44 17.37
CA ILE A 107 0.40 6.33 17.16
C ILE A 107 1.13 6.46 15.82
N PHE A 108 0.41 6.68 14.73
CA PHE A 108 1.07 6.74 13.41
C PHE A 108 1.79 8.05 13.16
N SER A 109 1.30 9.18 13.66
CA SER A 109 2.00 10.46 13.56
C SER A 109 3.28 10.48 14.40
N LEU A 110 3.31 9.74 15.52
CA LEU A 110 4.52 9.58 16.33
C LEU A 110 5.58 8.73 15.62
N TYR A 111 5.17 7.70 14.88
CA TYR A 111 6.10 6.81 14.17
C TYR A 111 6.52 7.33 12.80
N ALA A 112 5.74 8.18 12.16
CA ALA A 112 6.02 8.72 10.84
C ALA A 112 5.59 10.19 10.69
N PRO A 113 6.13 11.11 11.52
CA PRO A 113 5.71 12.53 11.54
C PRO A 113 5.98 13.25 10.22
N TYR A 114 6.89 12.73 9.42
CA TYR A 114 7.26 13.28 8.11
C TYR A 114 6.85 12.36 6.95
N PHE A 115 5.81 11.56 7.14
CA PHE A 115 5.35 10.64 6.10
C PHE A 115 5.07 11.40 4.80
N GLY A 116 5.66 10.89 3.71
CA GLY A 116 5.48 11.47 2.38
C GLY A 116 6.16 12.82 2.13
N LYS A 117 7.01 13.31 3.04
CA LYS A 117 7.74 14.58 2.87
C LYS A 117 9.11 14.43 2.22
N PHE A 118 9.66 13.22 2.17
CA PHE A 118 10.97 12.97 1.59
C PHE A 118 10.85 12.47 0.15
N GLN A 119 11.67 13.02 -0.74
CA GLN A 119 11.75 12.62 -2.16
C GLN A 119 12.88 11.61 -2.42
N SER A 120 13.64 11.28 -1.41
CA SER A 120 14.70 10.27 -1.48
C SER A 120 14.73 9.45 -0.19
N GLY A 121 15.17 8.20 -0.30
CA GLY A 121 15.24 7.32 0.85
C GLY A 121 15.62 5.90 0.46
N LYS A 122 15.62 5.01 1.45
CA LYS A 122 15.86 3.58 1.24
C LYS A 122 14.60 2.91 0.72
N ILE A 123 14.79 1.87 -0.10
CA ILE A 123 13.72 0.96 -0.50
C ILE A 123 13.73 -0.19 0.49
N GLY A 124 12.58 -0.45 1.10
CA GLY A 124 12.37 -1.57 2.02
C GLY A 124 11.37 -2.58 1.46
N LEU A 125 11.53 -3.83 1.84
CA LEU A 125 10.54 -4.88 1.65
C LEU A 125 9.93 -5.17 3.01
N GLN A 126 8.60 -5.07 3.10
CA GLN A 126 7.92 -5.23 4.38
C GLN A 126 7.60 -6.71 4.64
N ASP A 127 7.98 -7.16 5.82
CA ASP A 127 7.45 -8.34 6.48
C ASP A 127 6.48 -7.88 7.58
N HIS A 128 5.32 -8.51 7.64
CA HIS A 128 4.28 -8.21 8.63
C HIS A 128 3.92 -9.44 9.48
N GLY A 129 4.87 -10.36 9.63
CA GLY A 129 4.69 -11.59 10.44
C GLY A 129 3.99 -12.73 9.68
N TRP A 130 3.84 -12.62 8.37
CA TRP A 130 3.32 -13.66 7.50
C TRP A 130 4.44 -14.23 6.62
N ASN A 131 4.29 -15.48 6.17
CA ASN A 131 5.23 -16.04 5.22
C ASN A 131 5.15 -15.31 3.88
N VAL A 132 6.05 -14.35 3.66
CA VAL A 132 6.20 -13.62 2.41
C VAL A 132 7.57 -13.91 1.81
N ARG A 133 7.61 -14.06 0.49
CA ARG A 133 8.86 -14.28 -0.25
C ARG A 133 8.97 -13.27 -1.37
N PHE A 134 10.18 -12.81 -1.61
CA PHE A 134 10.51 -11.89 -2.69
C PHE A 134 11.60 -12.49 -3.56
N ARG A 135 11.50 -12.31 -4.88
CA ARG A 135 12.53 -12.72 -5.83
C ARG A 135 12.62 -11.75 -6.99
N ASN A 136 13.73 -11.84 -7.74
CA ASN A 136 13.94 -11.04 -8.95
C ASN A 136 13.78 -9.54 -8.72
N ILE A 137 14.25 -9.05 -7.57
CA ILE A 137 14.21 -7.63 -7.23
C ILE A 137 15.19 -6.92 -8.17
N LYS A 138 14.67 -5.97 -8.94
CA LYS A 138 15.44 -5.20 -9.92
C LYS A 138 15.12 -3.73 -9.76
N ILE A 139 16.13 -2.91 -9.87
CA ILE A 139 16.02 -1.45 -9.90
C ILE A 139 16.56 -1.00 -11.25
N LYS A 140 15.83 -0.11 -11.92
CA LYS A 140 16.25 0.54 -13.15
C LYS A 140 16.08 2.04 -13.00
N GLU A 141 17.14 2.77 -13.20
CA GLU A 141 17.09 4.24 -13.32
C GLU A 141 16.40 4.64 -14.63
N LEU A 142 15.61 5.72 -14.59
CA LEU A 142 14.79 6.22 -15.72
C LEU A 142 15.46 7.40 -16.40
#